data_4534bc93ed868dfcd2f679ee247094a2
#
_entry.id   4534bc93ed868dfcd2f679ee247094a2
#
_cell.length_a   1.000
_cell.length_b   1.000
_cell.length_c   1.000
_cell.angle_alpha   90.00
_cell.angle_beta   90.00
_cell.angle_gamma   90.00
#
_symmetry.space_group_name_H-M   'P 1'
#
loop_
_entity.id
_entity.type
_entity.pdbx_description
1 polymer ?
#
loop_
_entity_poly.entity_id
_entity_poly.type
_entity_poly.pdbx_seq_one_letter_code
_entity_poly.pdbx_strand_id
1 'polypeptide(L)'
;YNEGYRYVGRYLTGYVGSGSTARPKAMTKEELSAVFSAGLRVFAIYQDNNPVVSYYTYEQGLEDGVKAFNAAKNLGVPEGEFIYFAVDCDMMDYQVTANAIPYFRGIREALKGKPLYYKVGIYGSRNTCTRVSDEGLAKSSFVGDMSTGYSGNMGYRIPTNWAFDQFHEYVFTGASVNFDLDK
;
A
#
# COMPACT_ATOMS: atom_id res chain seq x y z
N TYR A 1 -11.07 10.27 -15.04
CA TYR A 1 -12.20 9.45 -15.56
C TYR A 1 -12.26 9.46 -17.07
N ASN A 2 -12.15 10.63 -17.70
CA ASN A 2 -12.22 10.77 -19.16
C ASN A 2 -11.08 10.05 -19.90
N GLU A 3 -9.91 9.92 -19.28
CA GLU A 3 -8.74 9.20 -19.79
C GLU A 3 -8.81 7.65 -19.55
N GLY A 4 -9.95 7.15 -19.11
CA GLY A 4 -10.14 5.72 -18.89
C GLY A 4 -9.83 5.22 -17.48
N TYR A 5 -9.23 6.04 -16.61
CA TYR A 5 -8.93 5.65 -15.23
C TYR A 5 -10.21 5.48 -14.40
N ARG A 6 -10.20 4.52 -13.48
CA ARG A 6 -11.34 4.18 -12.62
C ARG A 6 -11.01 4.20 -11.15
N TYR A 7 -9.75 3.96 -10.79
CA TYR A 7 -9.29 3.85 -9.42
C TYR A 7 -8.12 4.81 -9.16
N VAL A 8 -8.03 5.29 -7.92
CA VAL A 8 -6.92 6.10 -7.43
C VAL A 8 -6.42 5.50 -6.13
N GLY A 9 -5.15 5.10 -6.07
CA GLY A 9 -4.49 4.71 -4.84
C GLY A 9 -4.14 5.93 -4.01
N ARG A 10 -4.58 6.02 -2.76
CA ARG A 10 -4.30 7.16 -1.89
C ARG A 10 -3.86 6.73 -0.50
N TYR A 11 -2.91 7.48 0.04
CA TYR A 11 -2.32 7.21 1.34
C TYR A 11 -3.24 7.61 2.48
N LEU A 12 -3.33 6.74 3.51
CA LEU A 12 -4.05 7.03 4.75
C LEU A 12 -3.28 8.00 5.66
N THR A 13 -1.94 7.95 5.61
CA THR A 13 -1.04 8.65 6.51
C THR A 13 0.24 9.07 5.78
N GLY A 14 1.19 9.65 6.50
CA GLY A 14 2.55 9.89 6.04
C GLY A 14 2.79 11.25 5.41
N TYR A 15 4.07 11.47 5.06
CA TYR A 15 4.58 12.69 4.47
C TYR A 15 5.46 12.36 3.26
N VAL A 16 5.56 13.28 2.32
CA VAL A 16 6.57 13.29 1.25
C VAL A 16 7.50 14.48 1.44
N GLY A 17 8.76 14.31 1.05
CA GLY A 17 9.81 15.31 1.31
C GLY A 17 10.37 15.23 2.73
N SER A 18 11.25 16.17 3.05
CA SER A 18 11.92 16.22 4.36
C SER A 18 12.11 17.67 4.84
N GLY A 19 12.28 17.86 6.15
CA GLY A 19 12.49 19.17 6.75
C GLY A 19 11.39 20.17 6.36
N SER A 20 11.78 21.36 5.90
CA SER A 20 10.84 22.42 5.50
C SER A 20 10.05 22.13 4.22
N THR A 21 10.41 21.12 3.47
CA THR A 21 9.70 20.70 2.25
C THR A 21 8.73 19.54 2.50
N ALA A 22 8.65 19.04 3.72
CA ALA A 22 7.75 17.95 4.07
C ALA A 22 6.28 18.38 3.87
N ARG A 23 5.52 17.56 3.13
CA ARG A 23 4.10 17.76 2.89
C ARG A 23 3.31 16.51 3.25
N PRO A 24 2.13 16.62 3.88
CA PRO A 24 1.26 15.48 4.11
C PRO A 24 0.91 14.79 2.78
N LYS A 25 1.03 13.49 2.73
CA LYS A 25 0.53 12.66 1.62
C LYS A 25 -0.81 12.01 1.97
N ALA A 26 -1.23 12.12 3.22
CA ALA A 26 -2.49 11.62 3.69
C ALA A 26 -3.67 12.27 2.94
N MET A 27 -4.58 11.44 2.50
CA MET A 27 -5.82 11.83 1.83
C MET A 27 -6.75 12.57 2.80
N THR A 28 -7.45 13.62 2.32
CA THR A 28 -8.44 14.36 3.09
C THR A 28 -9.86 14.00 2.66
N LYS A 29 -10.86 14.39 3.47
CA LYS A 29 -12.29 14.18 3.12
C LYS A 29 -12.70 15.03 1.93
N GLU A 30 -12.13 16.24 1.80
CA GLU A 30 -12.36 17.16 0.68
C GLU A 30 -11.82 16.54 -0.62
N GLU A 31 -10.60 16.00 -0.58
CA GLU A 31 -10.01 15.29 -1.72
C GLU A 31 -10.85 14.06 -2.11
N LEU A 32 -11.28 13.25 -1.14
CA LEU A 32 -12.17 12.11 -1.39
C LEU A 32 -13.46 12.55 -2.10
N SER A 33 -14.09 13.61 -1.62
CA SER A 33 -15.31 14.16 -2.24
C SER A 33 -15.07 14.58 -3.68
N ALA A 34 -13.95 15.22 -3.97
CA ALA A 34 -13.57 15.64 -5.32
C ALA A 34 -13.33 14.41 -6.24
N VAL A 35 -12.62 13.38 -5.75
CA VAL A 35 -12.34 12.16 -6.51
C VAL A 35 -13.64 11.40 -6.81
N PHE A 36 -14.53 11.25 -5.85
CA PHE A 36 -15.83 10.60 -6.06
C PHE A 36 -16.73 11.40 -7.00
N SER A 37 -16.75 12.72 -6.90
CA SER A 37 -17.51 13.61 -7.82
C SER A 37 -17.00 13.49 -9.26
N ALA A 38 -15.72 13.18 -9.45
CA ALA A 38 -15.15 12.88 -10.77
C ALA A 38 -15.49 11.45 -11.29
N GLY A 39 -16.25 10.66 -10.54
CA GLY A 39 -16.64 9.29 -10.90
C GLY A 39 -15.56 8.24 -10.65
N LEU A 40 -14.49 8.58 -9.96
CA LEU A 40 -13.40 7.68 -9.62
C LEU A 40 -13.67 6.98 -8.29
N ARG A 41 -13.01 5.83 -8.10
CA ARG A 41 -12.98 5.07 -6.84
C ARG A 41 -11.61 5.21 -6.19
N VAL A 42 -11.53 5.02 -4.88
CA VAL A 42 -10.28 5.11 -4.12
C VAL A 42 -10.00 3.78 -3.44
N PHE A 43 -8.75 3.35 -3.46
CA PHE A 43 -8.27 2.30 -2.57
C PHE A 43 -7.20 2.84 -1.62
N ALA A 44 -7.19 2.33 -0.41
CA ALA A 44 -6.37 2.85 0.67
C ALA A 44 -4.97 2.21 0.71
N ILE A 45 -3.94 3.03 0.80
CA ILE A 45 -2.55 2.61 0.98
C ILE A 45 -2.06 3.11 2.36
N TYR A 46 -1.36 2.25 3.09
CA TYR A 46 -0.64 2.64 4.29
C TYR A 46 0.87 2.54 4.07
N GLN A 47 1.55 3.69 4.22
CA GLN A 47 3.01 3.81 4.18
C GLN A 47 3.41 5.10 4.90
N ASP A 48 4.01 4.98 6.08
CA ASP A 48 4.39 6.15 6.88
C ASP A 48 5.78 6.68 6.57
N ASN A 49 6.77 5.81 6.39
CA ASN A 49 8.18 6.18 6.29
C ASN A 49 8.87 5.58 5.07
N ASN A 50 10.09 6.04 4.78
CA ASN A 50 11.00 5.40 3.83
C ASN A 50 11.50 4.08 4.42
N PRO A 51 11.06 2.96 3.92
CA PRO A 51 11.33 1.71 4.55
C PRO A 51 12.74 1.20 4.23
N VAL A 52 13.40 0.76 5.28
CA VAL A 52 14.54 -0.15 5.19
C VAL A 52 14.11 -1.50 5.70
N VAL A 53 14.79 -2.57 5.33
CA VAL A 53 14.42 -3.94 5.71
C VAL A 53 14.18 -4.11 7.21
N SER A 54 15.03 -3.47 8.04
CA SER A 54 14.93 -3.54 9.51
C SER A 54 13.71 -2.85 10.11
N TYR A 55 12.99 -2.04 9.34
CA TYR A 55 11.72 -1.44 9.77
C TYR A 55 10.62 -2.50 9.96
N TYR A 56 10.60 -3.51 9.11
CA TYR A 56 9.54 -4.50 9.08
C TYR A 56 9.75 -5.55 10.17
N THR A 57 9.24 -5.26 11.35
CA THR A 57 9.20 -6.17 12.51
C THR A 57 7.76 -6.48 12.89
N TYR A 58 7.55 -7.48 13.73
CA TYR A 58 6.23 -7.79 14.27
C TYR A 58 5.65 -6.63 15.07
N GLU A 59 6.47 -6.00 15.92
CA GLU A 59 6.07 -4.86 16.77
C GLU A 59 5.69 -3.66 15.92
N GLN A 60 6.47 -3.37 14.86
CA GLN A 60 6.12 -2.30 13.93
C GLN A 60 4.81 -2.61 13.19
N GLY A 61 4.57 -3.87 12.86
CA GLY A 61 3.31 -4.30 12.27
C GLY A 61 2.09 -4.07 13.19
N LEU A 62 2.25 -4.30 14.50
CA LEU A 62 1.22 -3.97 15.48
C LEU A 62 0.91 -2.46 15.52
N GLU A 63 1.95 -1.63 15.56
CA GLU A 63 1.79 -0.17 15.58
C GLU A 63 1.13 0.35 14.30
N ASP A 64 1.62 -0.08 13.15
CA ASP A 64 1.14 0.35 11.84
C ASP A 64 -0.29 -0.12 11.57
N GLY A 65 -0.62 -1.33 12.00
CA GLY A 65 -2.00 -1.83 11.93
C GLY A 65 -2.98 -0.97 12.72
N VAL A 66 -2.61 -0.52 13.93
CA VAL A 66 -3.43 0.39 14.74
C VAL A 66 -3.55 1.77 14.10
N LYS A 67 -2.45 2.34 13.62
CA LYS A 67 -2.44 3.64 12.93
C LYS A 67 -3.30 3.61 11.66
N ALA A 68 -3.12 2.59 10.83
CA ALA A 68 -3.90 2.42 9.60
C ALA A 68 -5.39 2.27 9.89
N PHE A 69 -5.77 1.46 10.89
CA PHE A 69 -7.14 1.30 11.32
C PHE A 69 -7.78 2.64 11.72
N ASN A 70 -7.09 3.41 12.57
CA ASN A 70 -7.62 4.69 13.05
C ASN A 70 -7.75 5.70 11.92
N ALA A 71 -6.77 5.78 11.01
CA ALA A 71 -6.83 6.67 9.86
C ALA A 71 -7.98 6.30 8.92
N ALA A 72 -8.13 5.03 8.57
CA ALA A 72 -9.23 4.54 7.72
C ALA A 72 -10.60 4.84 8.34
N LYS A 73 -10.78 4.54 9.63
CA LYS A 73 -12.01 4.84 10.37
C LYS A 73 -12.34 6.33 10.37
N ASN A 74 -11.35 7.20 10.63
CA ASN A 74 -11.54 8.65 10.67
C ASN A 74 -11.90 9.25 9.31
N LEU A 75 -11.39 8.66 8.22
CA LEU A 75 -11.75 9.02 6.85
C LEU A 75 -13.13 8.50 6.44
N GLY A 76 -13.68 7.53 7.15
CA GLY A 76 -14.95 6.90 6.83
C GLY A 76 -14.80 5.80 5.76
N VAL A 77 -13.64 5.15 5.67
CA VAL A 77 -13.46 3.99 4.77
C VAL A 77 -14.48 2.92 5.15
N PRO A 78 -15.28 2.41 4.20
CA PRO A 78 -16.30 1.40 4.49
C PRO A 78 -15.71 0.10 5.03
N GLU A 79 -16.49 -0.59 5.86
CA GLU A 79 -16.13 -1.93 6.33
C GLU A 79 -16.01 -2.91 5.15
N GLY A 80 -15.05 -3.81 5.23
CA GLY A 80 -14.78 -4.80 4.19
C GLY A 80 -13.85 -4.33 3.07
N GLU A 81 -13.46 -3.05 3.05
CA GLU A 81 -12.50 -2.53 2.09
C GLU A 81 -11.06 -2.96 2.43
N PHE A 82 -10.18 -2.90 1.42
CA PHE A 82 -8.77 -3.21 1.57
C PHE A 82 -7.97 -2.01 2.07
N ILE A 83 -6.99 -2.28 2.94
CA ILE A 83 -5.85 -1.41 3.21
C ILE A 83 -4.61 -2.13 2.70
N TYR A 84 -3.93 -1.54 1.72
CA TYR A 84 -2.67 -2.06 1.19
C TYR A 84 -1.51 -1.53 2.00
N PHE A 85 -0.85 -2.42 2.76
CA PHE A 85 0.35 -2.07 3.54
C PHE A 85 1.58 -2.20 2.66
N ALA A 86 2.37 -1.13 2.57
CA ALA A 86 3.49 -1.06 1.66
C ALA A 86 4.77 -1.67 2.24
N VAL A 87 5.40 -2.56 1.46
CA VAL A 87 6.77 -3.02 1.61
C VAL A 87 7.56 -2.50 0.42
N ASP A 88 7.92 -1.22 0.51
CA ASP A 88 8.54 -0.46 -0.57
C ASP A 88 10.07 -0.42 -0.43
N CYS A 89 10.67 -1.59 -0.36
CA CYS A 89 12.13 -1.77 -0.40
C CYS A 89 12.49 -3.10 -1.04
N ASP A 90 13.71 -3.18 -1.56
CA ASP A 90 14.23 -4.47 -2.05
C ASP A 90 14.47 -5.44 -0.90
N MET A 91 13.88 -6.61 -0.98
CA MET A 91 14.06 -7.72 -0.02
C MET A 91 14.48 -8.99 -0.74
N MET A 92 15.59 -9.55 -0.29
CA MET A 92 15.93 -10.93 -0.61
C MET A 92 14.93 -11.90 0.01
N ASP A 93 14.77 -13.11 -0.55
CA ASP A 93 13.79 -14.08 -0.08
C ASP A 93 13.87 -14.40 1.42
N TYR A 94 15.09 -14.54 1.96
CA TYR A 94 15.29 -14.76 3.40
C TYR A 94 14.85 -13.55 4.25
N GLN A 95 14.95 -12.32 3.72
CA GLN A 95 14.50 -11.11 4.40
C GLN A 95 12.97 -11.01 4.42
N VAL A 96 12.30 -11.49 3.37
CA VAL A 96 10.83 -11.62 3.38
C VAL A 96 10.40 -12.53 4.53
N THR A 97 11.09 -13.66 4.72
CA THR A 97 10.82 -14.58 5.85
C THR A 97 11.09 -13.93 7.20
N ALA A 98 12.22 -13.22 7.34
CA ALA A 98 12.66 -12.67 8.61
C ALA A 98 11.96 -11.37 9.00
N ASN A 99 11.45 -10.61 8.03
CA ASN A 99 10.95 -9.25 8.22
C ASN A 99 9.50 -9.06 7.75
N ALA A 100 9.20 -9.20 6.45
CA ALA A 100 7.87 -8.90 5.94
C ALA A 100 6.79 -9.82 6.54
N ILE A 101 7.03 -11.11 6.64
CA ILE A 101 6.07 -12.07 7.21
C ILE A 101 5.75 -11.74 8.68
N PRO A 102 6.72 -11.56 9.61
CA PRO A 102 6.43 -11.10 10.97
C PRO A 102 5.69 -9.77 11.03
N TYR A 103 6.07 -8.79 10.21
CA TYR A 103 5.39 -7.49 10.12
C TYR A 103 3.90 -7.65 9.79
N PHE A 104 3.56 -8.46 8.78
CA PHE A 104 2.16 -8.72 8.43
C PHE A 104 1.41 -9.55 9.48
N ARG A 105 2.09 -10.41 10.24
CA ARG A 105 1.48 -11.06 11.42
C ARG A 105 1.10 -10.04 12.48
N GLY A 106 1.96 -9.04 12.73
CA GLY A 106 1.66 -7.91 13.62
C GLY A 106 0.45 -7.10 13.16
N ILE A 107 0.38 -6.73 11.86
CA ILE A 107 -0.77 -6.05 11.28
C ILE A 107 -2.07 -6.84 11.50
N ARG A 108 -2.05 -8.14 11.19
CA ARG A 108 -3.23 -9.00 11.35
C ARG A 108 -3.68 -9.08 12.80
N GLU A 109 -2.75 -9.17 13.75
CA GLU A 109 -3.08 -9.17 15.18
C GLU A 109 -3.65 -7.81 15.63
N ALA A 110 -3.07 -6.70 15.16
CA ALA A 110 -3.55 -5.35 15.45
C ALA A 110 -4.98 -5.08 14.97
N LEU A 111 -5.37 -5.68 13.85
CA LEU A 111 -6.70 -5.52 13.25
C LEU A 111 -7.74 -6.50 13.82
N LYS A 112 -7.30 -7.54 14.53
CA LYS A 112 -8.17 -8.54 15.11
C LYS A 112 -9.08 -7.95 16.19
N GLY A 113 -10.36 -8.27 16.14
CA GLY A 113 -11.34 -7.81 17.15
C GLY A 113 -11.64 -6.31 17.13
N LYS A 114 -11.19 -5.57 16.12
CA LYS A 114 -11.56 -4.16 15.94
C LYS A 114 -13.06 -4.03 15.59
N PRO A 115 -13.68 -2.90 15.93
CA PRO A 115 -15.13 -2.69 15.71
C PRO A 115 -15.51 -2.60 14.23
N LEU A 116 -14.56 -2.32 13.33
CA LEU A 116 -14.72 -2.36 11.88
C LEU A 116 -13.71 -3.37 11.32
N TYR A 117 -14.15 -4.14 10.33
CA TYR A 117 -13.30 -5.10 9.64
C TYR A 117 -12.71 -4.47 8.38
N TYR A 118 -11.37 -4.42 8.28
CA TYR A 118 -10.64 -4.11 7.05
C TYR A 118 -9.83 -5.31 6.57
N LYS A 119 -9.85 -5.54 5.27
CA LYS A 119 -9.04 -6.59 4.64
C LYS A 119 -7.61 -6.11 4.50
N VAL A 120 -6.65 -7.00 4.76
CA VAL A 120 -5.24 -6.72 4.57
C VAL A 120 -4.87 -7.01 3.12
N GLY A 121 -4.37 -5.98 2.42
CA GLY A 121 -3.64 -6.09 1.17
C GLY A 121 -2.16 -5.81 1.37
N ILE A 122 -1.34 -6.14 0.40
CA ILE A 122 0.09 -5.86 0.37
C ILE A 122 0.46 -5.08 -0.89
N TYR A 123 1.30 -4.04 -0.75
CA TYR A 123 2.08 -3.48 -1.85
C TYR A 123 3.54 -3.91 -1.71
N GLY A 124 4.17 -4.31 -2.81
CA GLY A 124 5.59 -4.68 -2.82
C GLY A 124 6.01 -5.43 -4.07
N SER A 125 7.25 -5.95 -4.05
CA SER A 125 7.75 -6.78 -5.14
C SER A 125 6.96 -8.09 -5.28
N ARG A 126 7.05 -8.73 -6.44
CA ARG A 126 6.34 -9.99 -6.76
C ARG A 126 6.57 -11.07 -5.73
N ASN A 127 7.84 -11.31 -5.33
CA ASN A 127 8.16 -12.32 -4.33
C ASN A 127 7.57 -11.97 -2.96
N THR A 128 7.73 -10.72 -2.51
CA THR A 128 7.20 -10.27 -1.23
C THR A 128 5.68 -10.43 -1.18
N CYS A 129 4.98 -9.98 -2.22
CA CYS A 129 3.54 -10.14 -2.35
C CYS A 129 3.10 -11.62 -2.32
N THR A 130 3.77 -12.48 -3.11
CA THR A 130 3.49 -13.92 -3.16
C THR A 130 3.66 -14.56 -1.80
N ARG A 131 4.85 -14.38 -1.17
CA ARG A 131 5.19 -15.03 0.10
C ARG A 131 4.26 -14.64 1.25
N VAL A 132 3.93 -13.35 1.37
CA VAL A 132 3.01 -12.86 2.41
C VAL A 132 1.58 -13.36 2.16
N SER A 133 1.17 -13.46 0.90
CA SER A 133 -0.16 -13.96 0.53
C SER A 133 -0.30 -15.47 0.74
N ASP A 134 0.73 -16.25 0.42
CA ASP A 134 0.76 -17.70 0.62
C ASP A 134 0.68 -18.08 2.11
N GLU A 135 1.23 -17.24 3.00
CA GLU A 135 1.04 -17.36 4.46
C GLU A 135 -0.40 -16.97 4.91
N GLY A 136 -1.27 -16.57 3.99
CA GLY A 136 -2.65 -16.15 4.29
C GLY A 136 -2.74 -14.79 5.00
N LEU A 137 -1.65 -14.02 5.04
CA LEU A 137 -1.55 -12.76 5.77
C LEU A 137 -2.13 -11.58 4.98
N ALA A 138 -2.01 -11.59 3.64
CA ALA A 138 -2.68 -10.66 2.75
C ALA A 138 -3.65 -11.39 1.81
N LYS A 139 -4.76 -10.73 1.46
CA LYS A 139 -5.80 -11.30 0.59
C LYS A 139 -5.79 -10.72 -0.82
N SER A 140 -5.04 -9.67 -1.05
CA SER A 140 -4.88 -9.00 -2.34
C SER A 140 -3.50 -8.38 -2.44
N SER A 141 -2.93 -8.34 -3.65
CA SER A 141 -1.63 -7.77 -3.92
C SER A 141 -1.73 -6.58 -4.88
N PHE A 142 -1.03 -5.52 -4.53
CA PHE A 142 -0.68 -4.40 -5.39
C PHE A 142 0.81 -4.51 -5.69
N VAL A 143 1.16 -4.87 -6.91
CA VAL A 143 2.53 -5.25 -7.28
C VAL A 143 3.31 -4.02 -7.75
N GLY A 144 4.51 -3.81 -7.24
CA GLY A 144 5.40 -2.72 -7.64
C GLY A 144 6.37 -3.15 -8.75
N ASP A 145 5.85 -3.43 -9.96
CA ASP A 145 6.64 -3.92 -11.09
C ASP A 145 7.56 -2.86 -11.71
N MET A 146 7.26 -1.57 -11.53
CA MET A 146 8.16 -0.50 -11.98
C MET A 146 9.53 -0.54 -11.30
N SER A 147 9.64 -1.15 -10.12
CA SER A 147 10.91 -1.41 -9.43
C SER A 147 11.65 -2.62 -10.04
N THR A 148 11.97 -2.53 -11.33
CA THR A 148 12.53 -3.64 -12.12
C THR A 148 13.89 -4.16 -11.62
N GLY A 149 14.64 -3.33 -10.89
CA GLY A 149 15.92 -3.70 -10.27
C GLY A 149 15.79 -4.43 -8.93
N TYR A 150 14.58 -4.53 -8.38
CA TYR A 150 14.39 -5.25 -7.12
C TYR A 150 14.57 -6.76 -7.31
N SER A 151 15.36 -7.38 -6.41
CA SER A 151 15.60 -8.82 -6.43
C SER A 151 14.29 -9.63 -6.35
N GLY A 152 13.31 -9.11 -5.65
CA GLY A 152 11.98 -9.71 -5.54
C GLY A 152 11.11 -9.61 -6.80
N ASN A 153 11.52 -8.85 -7.83
CA ASN A 153 10.85 -8.79 -9.14
C ASN A 153 11.57 -9.63 -10.19
N MET A 154 12.89 -9.82 -10.03
CA MET A 154 13.71 -10.54 -11.02
C MET A 154 13.42 -12.04 -11.01
N GLY A 155 12.79 -12.54 -12.07
CA GLY A 155 12.50 -13.97 -12.26
C GLY A 155 11.27 -14.49 -11.51
N TYR A 156 10.61 -13.67 -10.71
CA TYR A 156 9.38 -14.06 -10.04
C TYR A 156 8.15 -13.78 -10.90
N ARG A 157 7.16 -14.65 -10.83
CA ARG A 157 5.85 -14.44 -11.47
C ARG A 157 5.03 -13.44 -10.65
N ILE A 158 4.12 -12.75 -11.33
CA ILE A 158 3.13 -11.94 -10.64
C ILE A 158 2.25 -12.83 -9.74
N PRO A 159 1.94 -12.45 -8.50
CA PRO A 159 1.14 -13.26 -7.58
C PRO A 159 -0.28 -13.49 -8.12
N THR A 160 -0.87 -14.64 -7.83
CA THR A 160 -2.20 -15.01 -8.36
C THR A 160 -3.34 -14.15 -7.84
N ASN A 161 -3.14 -13.49 -6.69
CA ASN A 161 -4.11 -12.60 -6.05
C ASN A 161 -3.85 -11.11 -6.32
N TRP A 162 -3.09 -10.79 -7.38
CA TRP A 162 -2.87 -9.39 -7.75
C TRP A 162 -4.17 -8.71 -8.16
N ALA A 163 -4.34 -7.46 -7.74
CA ALA A 163 -5.46 -6.61 -8.11
C ALA A 163 -4.99 -5.36 -8.85
N PHE A 164 -3.79 -4.89 -8.51
CA PHE A 164 -3.13 -3.74 -9.12
C PHE A 164 -1.68 -4.08 -9.42
N ASP A 165 -1.16 -3.51 -10.50
CA ASP A 165 0.22 -3.61 -10.93
C ASP A 165 0.72 -2.22 -11.30
N GLN A 166 1.66 -1.70 -10.50
CA GLN A 166 2.34 -0.44 -10.74
C GLN A 166 3.54 -0.70 -11.67
N PHE A 167 3.34 -0.41 -12.95
CA PHE A 167 4.33 -0.77 -14.00
C PHE A 167 5.01 0.44 -14.63
N HIS A 168 4.50 1.66 -14.41
CA HIS A 168 5.05 2.86 -15.03
C HIS A 168 4.69 4.14 -14.27
N GLU A 169 5.62 5.10 -14.20
CA GLU A 169 5.35 6.46 -13.78
C GLU A 169 5.04 7.32 -15.02
N TYR A 170 4.00 8.13 -14.94
CA TYR A 170 3.55 8.97 -16.03
C TYR A 170 3.34 10.41 -15.58
N VAL A 171 3.74 11.36 -16.44
CA VAL A 171 3.50 12.79 -16.22
C VAL A 171 2.43 13.28 -17.18
N PHE A 172 1.30 13.69 -16.67
CA PHE A 172 0.26 14.31 -17.49
C PHE A 172 0.68 15.69 -17.95
N THR A 173 0.55 15.97 -19.25
CA THR A 173 0.80 17.30 -19.81
C THR A 173 -0.16 18.31 -19.17
N GLY A 174 0.40 19.35 -18.55
CA GLY A 174 -0.37 20.38 -17.83
C GLY A 174 -0.67 20.06 -16.36
N ALA A 175 -0.32 18.87 -15.86
CA ALA A 175 -0.36 18.56 -14.44
C ALA A 175 0.96 18.99 -13.77
N SER A 176 0.87 19.43 -12.52
CA SER A 176 2.05 19.75 -11.69
C SER A 176 2.52 18.58 -10.81
N VAL A 177 1.98 17.40 -11.04
CA VAL A 177 2.24 16.20 -10.25
C VAL A 177 2.44 14.98 -11.16
N ASN A 178 3.28 14.07 -10.73
CA ASN A 178 3.45 12.77 -11.37
C ASN A 178 2.41 11.79 -10.86
N PHE A 179 2.02 10.85 -11.70
CA PHE A 179 1.13 9.75 -11.36
C PHE A 179 1.78 8.44 -11.77
N ASP A 180 1.71 7.46 -10.88
CA ASP A 180 2.05 6.09 -11.23
C ASP A 180 0.88 5.45 -12.00
N LEU A 181 1.19 4.68 -13.04
CA LEU A 181 0.21 3.91 -13.77
C LEU A 181 0.10 2.51 -13.19
N ASP A 182 -1.12 2.20 -12.75
CA ASP A 182 -1.51 0.89 -12.25
C ASP A 182 -2.49 0.24 -13.21
N LYS A 183 -2.34 -1.06 -13.39
CA LYS A 183 -3.18 -1.89 -14.24
C LYS A 183 -4.10 -2.76 -13.42
#